data_7c3079d1e9de8552fa89816983ef5b2e
#
_entry.id   7c3079d1e9de8552fa89816983ef5b2e
#
_cell.length_a   1.000
_cell.length_b   1.000
_cell.length_c   1.000
_cell.angle_alpha   90.00
_cell.angle_beta   90.00
_cell.angle_gamma   90.00
#
_symmetry.space_group_name_H-M   'P 1'
#
loop_
_entity.id
_entity.type
_entity.pdbx_description
1 polymer ?
#
loop_
_entity_poly.entity_id
_entity_poly.type
_entity_poly.pdbx_seq_one_letter_code
_entity_poly.pdbx_strand_id
1 'polypeptide(L)'
;DNIPWFISENGMGVEGEERFINSEGYIEDDYRIEFFEEHLSYLHKAIKEGANCFGYHSWTPIDCWSWTNAYKNRYGFIAVDLKTQKKTMKKSGKWIKEVSKNNGF
;
A
#
# COMPACT_ATOMS: atom_id res chain seq x y z
N ASP A 1 21.64 20.42 6.71
CA ASP A 1 22.24 19.12 7.03
C ASP A 1 21.46 17.99 6.38
N ASN A 2 22.18 16.97 5.91
CA ASN A 2 21.56 15.77 5.32
C ASN A 2 21.31 14.71 6.40
N ILE A 3 20.33 14.97 7.25
CA ILE A 3 19.99 14.12 8.39
C ILE A 3 19.48 12.77 7.89
N PRO A 4 19.91 11.64 8.49
CA PRO A 4 19.30 10.34 8.17
C PRO A 4 17.82 10.31 8.56
N TRP A 5 16.98 9.79 7.68
CA TRP A 5 15.53 9.69 7.89
C TRP A 5 14.93 8.48 7.20
N PHE A 6 13.74 8.14 7.57
CA PHE A 6 12.96 7.09 6.93
C PHE A 6 11.49 7.46 6.86
N ILE A 7 10.77 6.84 5.95
CA ILE A 7 9.32 6.96 5.88
C ILE A 7 8.73 5.89 6.79
N SER A 8 8.09 6.34 7.87
CA SER A 8 7.46 5.45 8.86
C SER A 8 6.15 4.87 8.37
N GLU A 9 5.40 5.64 7.56
CA GLU A 9 4.13 5.22 6.99
C GLU A 9 3.89 5.93 5.65
N ASN A 10 3.46 5.19 4.65
CA ASN A 10 2.98 5.73 3.38
C ASN A 10 1.92 4.80 2.81
N GLY A 11 0.76 5.33 2.47
CA GLY A 11 -0.35 4.55 1.93
C GLY A 11 -1.56 5.42 1.64
N MET A 12 -2.61 4.80 1.11
CA MET A 12 -3.86 5.49 0.80
C MET A 12 -5.07 4.69 1.27
N GLY A 13 -6.03 5.38 1.87
CA GLY A 13 -7.32 4.83 2.24
C GLY A 13 -8.35 5.06 1.15
N VAL A 14 -9.13 4.03 0.84
CA VAL A 14 -10.18 4.09 -0.17
C VAL A 14 -11.48 3.55 0.39
N GLU A 15 -12.56 4.33 0.24
CA GLU A 15 -13.91 3.94 0.61
C GLU A 15 -14.55 3.10 -0.49
N GLY A 16 -15.29 2.07 -0.09
CA GLY A 16 -16.11 1.28 -1.02
C GLY A 16 -15.30 0.44 -2.01
N GLU A 17 -14.19 -0.13 -1.59
CA GLU A 17 -13.34 -0.97 -2.45
C GLU A 17 -14.04 -2.24 -2.97
N GLU A 18 -15.12 -2.68 -2.34
CA GLU A 18 -15.92 -3.83 -2.78
C GLU A 18 -16.45 -3.67 -4.22
N ARG A 19 -16.62 -2.44 -4.71
CA ARG A 19 -17.01 -2.16 -6.10
C ARG A 19 -15.96 -2.57 -7.13
N PHE A 20 -14.73 -2.85 -6.70
CA PHE A 20 -13.62 -3.28 -7.56
C PHE A 20 -13.33 -4.78 -7.47
N ILE A 21 -14.19 -5.55 -6.82
CA ILE A 21 -14.05 -7.00 -6.78
C ILE A 21 -14.29 -7.57 -8.19
N ASN A 22 -13.35 -8.37 -8.65
CA ASN A 22 -13.43 -9.02 -9.97
C ASN A 22 -14.13 -10.38 -9.91
N SER A 23 -14.24 -11.05 -11.07
CA SER A 23 -14.87 -12.36 -11.20
C SER A 23 -14.15 -13.47 -10.42
N GLU A 24 -12.89 -13.28 -10.07
CA GLU A 24 -12.10 -14.22 -9.27
C GLU A 24 -12.23 -13.98 -7.76
N GLY A 25 -12.94 -12.92 -7.35
CA GLY A 25 -13.25 -12.62 -5.95
C GLY A 25 -12.21 -11.80 -5.20
N TYR A 26 -11.30 -11.12 -5.90
CA TYR A 26 -10.35 -10.19 -5.26
C TYR A 26 -10.48 -8.76 -5.80
N ILE A 27 -10.07 -7.80 -5.01
CA ILE A 27 -10.12 -6.37 -5.35
C ILE A 27 -8.99 -6.03 -6.33
N GLU A 28 -9.36 -5.44 -7.48
CA GLU A 28 -8.42 -4.88 -8.45
C GLU A 28 -8.17 -3.40 -8.14
N ASP A 29 -7.29 -3.16 -7.20
CA ASP A 29 -6.94 -1.84 -6.70
C ASP A 29 -5.74 -1.22 -7.45
N ASP A 30 -5.87 -1.07 -8.76
CA ASP A 30 -4.85 -0.46 -9.64
C ASP A 30 -4.45 0.94 -9.16
N TYR A 31 -5.42 1.74 -8.66
CA TYR A 31 -5.17 3.06 -8.08
C TYR A 31 -4.16 3.01 -6.92
N ARG A 32 -4.13 1.92 -6.13
CA ARG A 32 -3.14 1.76 -5.05
C ARG A 32 -1.76 1.41 -5.60
N ILE A 33 -1.70 0.60 -6.66
CA ILE A 33 -0.45 0.29 -7.37
C ILE A 33 0.15 1.59 -7.93
N GLU A 34 -0.64 2.38 -8.67
CA GLU A 34 -0.22 3.66 -9.23
C GLU A 34 0.30 4.62 -8.15
N PHE A 35 -0.40 4.70 -7.02
CA PHE A 35 0.03 5.49 -5.86
C PHE A 35 1.43 5.09 -5.38
N PHE A 36 1.66 3.80 -5.16
CA PHE A 36 2.97 3.33 -4.69
C PHE A 36 4.06 3.45 -5.75
N GLU A 37 3.76 3.18 -7.01
CA GLU A 37 4.72 3.38 -8.11
C GLU A 37 5.20 4.82 -8.16
N GLU A 38 4.29 5.77 -8.10
CA GLU A 38 4.62 7.20 -8.12
C GLU A 38 5.48 7.59 -6.91
N HIS A 39 5.03 7.25 -5.69
CA HIS A 39 5.75 7.62 -4.47
C HIS A 39 7.14 6.97 -4.40
N LEU A 40 7.26 5.70 -4.71
CA LEU A 40 8.53 4.98 -4.70
C LEU A 40 9.49 5.49 -5.78
N SER A 41 8.97 5.87 -6.95
CA SER A 41 9.77 6.46 -8.03
C SER A 41 10.37 7.80 -7.60
N TYR A 42 9.57 8.66 -6.97
CA TYR A 42 10.08 9.95 -6.44
C TYR A 42 11.04 9.76 -5.28
N LEU A 43 10.78 8.80 -4.39
CA LEU A 43 11.70 8.46 -3.31
C LEU A 43 13.05 7.99 -3.87
N HIS A 44 13.03 7.08 -4.85
CA HIS A 44 14.24 6.61 -5.52
C HIS A 44 15.02 7.76 -6.15
N LYS A 45 14.32 8.67 -6.84
CA LYS A 45 14.93 9.87 -7.42
C LYS A 45 15.57 10.74 -6.33
N ALA A 46 14.86 11.01 -5.24
CA ALA A 46 15.40 11.81 -4.13
C ALA A 46 16.68 11.19 -3.53
N ILE A 47 16.70 9.87 -3.34
CA ILE A 47 17.89 9.15 -2.84
C ILE A 47 19.06 9.31 -3.82
N LYS A 48 18.82 9.18 -5.13
CA LYS A 48 19.85 9.42 -6.15
C LYS A 48 20.37 10.84 -6.14
N GLU A 49 19.56 11.81 -5.77
CA GLU A 49 19.93 13.21 -5.64
C GLU A 49 20.57 13.55 -4.28
N GLY A 50 20.80 12.55 -3.42
CA GLY A 50 21.54 12.70 -2.18
C GLY A 50 20.72 12.71 -0.89
N ALA A 51 19.40 12.48 -0.96
CA ALA A 51 18.58 12.36 0.24
C ALA A 51 19.01 11.15 1.07
N ASN A 52 19.25 11.36 2.37
CA ASN A 52 19.72 10.31 3.28
C ASN A 52 18.58 9.49 3.85
N CYS A 53 17.78 8.89 2.96
CA CYS A 53 16.68 8.01 3.35
C CYS A 53 17.18 6.57 3.45
N PHE A 54 17.02 5.96 4.62
CA PHE A 54 17.47 4.61 4.88
C PHE A 54 16.35 3.57 5.02
N GLY A 55 15.09 3.99 4.94
CA GLY A 55 13.98 3.07 5.11
C GLY A 55 12.63 3.57 4.61
N TYR A 56 11.77 2.64 4.26
CA TYR A 56 10.41 2.90 3.79
C TYR A 56 9.46 1.85 4.34
N HIS A 57 8.34 2.29 4.90
CA HIS A 57 7.29 1.42 5.42
C HIS A 57 5.96 1.80 4.76
N SER A 58 5.38 0.86 4.04
CA SER A 58 4.05 1.04 3.49
C SER A 58 2.99 0.89 4.59
N TRP A 59 1.95 1.72 4.53
CA TRP A 59 0.75 1.57 5.33
C TRP A 59 -0.39 1.08 4.44
N THR A 60 -0.90 -0.11 4.60
CA THR A 60 -0.65 -1.12 5.63
C THR A 60 -0.76 -2.50 5.00
N PRO A 61 -0.19 -3.58 5.56
CA PRO A 61 -0.30 -4.92 4.96
C PRO A 61 -1.75 -5.44 4.90
N ILE A 62 -2.58 -5.08 5.88
CA ILE A 62 -3.96 -5.57 5.98
C ILE A 62 -4.91 -4.43 6.32
N ASP A 63 -6.14 -4.47 5.82
CA ASP A 63 -7.16 -3.50 6.19
C ASP A 63 -7.26 -3.39 7.71
N CYS A 64 -7.19 -2.17 8.22
CA CYS A 64 -7.15 -1.90 9.65
C CYS A 64 -8.15 -0.82 10.06
N TRP A 65 -8.40 -0.76 11.36
CA TRP A 65 -9.21 0.27 11.97
C TRP A 65 -8.48 1.62 11.96
N SER A 66 -9.18 2.67 11.56
CA SER A 66 -8.65 4.04 11.54
C SER A 66 -9.28 4.87 12.67
N TRP A 67 -8.48 5.75 13.27
CA TRP A 67 -8.88 6.62 14.38
C TRP A 67 -10.13 7.46 14.10
N THR A 68 -10.29 7.94 12.86
CA THR A 68 -11.33 8.89 12.48
C THR A 68 -12.48 8.29 11.67
N ASN A 69 -12.27 7.16 11.03
CA ASN A 69 -13.26 6.57 10.13
C ASN A 69 -13.48 5.06 10.29
N ALA A 70 -12.93 4.47 11.36
CA ALA A 70 -13.01 3.04 11.64
C ALA A 70 -12.57 2.21 10.41
N TYR A 71 -13.46 1.41 9.83
CA TYR A 71 -13.20 0.62 8.63
C TYR A 71 -13.82 1.20 7.35
N LYS A 72 -14.27 2.45 7.39
CA LYS A 72 -14.87 3.09 6.22
C LYS A 72 -13.89 3.16 5.06
N ASN A 73 -12.66 3.61 5.32
CA ASN A 73 -11.59 3.59 4.36
C ASN A 73 -10.72 2.34 4.54
N ARG A 74 -10.37 1.73 3.43
CA ARG A 74 -9.52 0.53 3.38
C ARG A 74 -8.12 0.90 2.93
N TYR A 75 -7.12 0.49 3.69
CA TYR A 75 -5.71 0.87 3.49
C TYR A 75 -4.82 -0.30 3.08
N GLY A 76 -5.29 -1.54 3.27
CA GLY A 76 -4.46 -2.73 3.19
C GLY A 76 -4.15 -3.22 1.78
N PHE A 77 -3.08 -3.98 1.66
CA PHE A 77 -2.83 -4.88 0.53
C PHE A 77 -3.68 -6.15 0.60
N ILE A 78 -4.18 -6.45 1.80
CA ILE A 78 -5.04 -7.59 2.08
C ILE A 78 -6.39 -7.06 2.58
N ALA A 79 -7.46 -7.43 1.90
CA ALA A 79 -8.83 -7.12 2.29
C ALA A 79 -9.28 -8.01 3.45
N VAL A 80 -10.07 -7.44 4.37
CA VAL A 80 -10.69 -8.15 5.49
C VAL A 80 -12.19 -8.03 5.39
N ASP A 81 -12.88 -9.16 5.36
CA ASP A 81 -14.33 -9.22 5.58
C ASP A 81 -14.60 -9.07 7.07
N LEU A 82 -15.27 -7.99 7.46
CA LEU A 82 -15.48 -7.67 8.89
C LEU A 82 -16.44 -8.65 9.61
N LYS A 83 -17.27 -9.37 8.86
CA LYS A 83 -18.20 -10.33 9.44
C LYS A 83 -17.56 -11.69 9.65
N THR A 84 -16.85 -12.17 8.63
CA THR A 84 -16.27 -13.53 8.61
C THR A 84 -14.80 -13.55 9.01
N GLN A 85 -14.13 -12.39 9.02
CA GLN A 85 -12.69 -12.25 9.22
C GLN A 85 -11.86 -12.91 8.10
N LYS A 86 -12.50 -13.26 6.98
CA LYS A 86 -11.79 -13.77 5.81
C LYS A 86 -10.86 -12.72 5.24
N LYS A 87 -9.65 -13.12 4.93
CA LYS A 87 -8.61 -12.29 4.35
C LYS A 87 -8.39 -12.67 2.89
N THR A 88 -8.36 -11.67 2.01
CA THR A 88 -8.15 -11.89 0.57
C THR A 88 -7.12 -10.89 0.07
N MET A 89 -6.06 -11.38 -0.56
CA MET A 89 -5.02 -10.53 -1.12
C MET A 89 -5.59 -9.73 -2.30
N LYS A 90 -5.41 -8.41 -2.27
CA LYS A 90 -5.76 -7.50 -3.37
C LYS A 90 -4.73 -7.59 -4.50
N LYS A 91 -5.03 -7.00 -5.66
CA LYS A 91 -4.08 -6.91 -6.78
C LYS A 91 -2.79 -6.19 -6.37
N SER A 92 -2.90 -5.11 -5.59
CA SER A 92 -1.74 -4.41 -5.02
C SER A 92 -0.88 -5.29 -4.12
N GLY A 93 -1.49 -6.23 -3.38
CA GLY A 93 -0.75 -7.18 -2.55
C GLY A 93 0.09 -8.14 -3.38
N LYS A 94 -0.44 -8.58 -4.53
CA LYS A 94 0.31 -9.40 -5.49
C LYS A 94 1.47 -8.60 -6.10
N TRP A 95 1.21 -7.34 -6.45
CA TRP A 95 2.21 -6.43 -7.01
C TRP A 95 3.36 -6.15 -6.03
N ILE A 96 3.06 -5.76 -4.79
CA ILE A 96 4.10 -5.44 -3.79
C ILE A 96 4.94 -6.67 -3.41
N LYS A 97 4.37 -7.86 -3.46
CA LYS A 97 5.09 -9.12 -3.29
C LYS A 97 6.17 -9.27 -4.37
N GLU A 98 5.84 -9.01 -5.64
CA GLU A 98 6.80 -9.10 -6.74
C GLU A 98 7.84 -7.98 -6.67
N VAL A 99 7.44 -6.76 -6.33
CA VAL A 99 8.36 -5.64 -6.11
C VAL A 99 9.39 -5.97 -5.03
N SER A 100 8.94 -6.54 -3.92
CA SER A 100 9.82 -6.92 -2.80
C SER A 100 10.78 -8.06 -3.20
N LYS A 101 10.29 -9.03 -3.96
CA LYS A 101 11.09 -10.16 -4.46
C LYS A 101 12.16 -9.69 -5.45
N ASN A 102 11.81 -8.78 -6.36
CA ASN A 102 12.68 -8.30 -7.44
C ASN A 102 13.48 -7.05 -7.05
N ASN A 103 13.25 -6.49 -5.87
CA ASN A 103 13.83 -5.23 -5.40
C ASN A 103 13.59 -4.09 -6.40
N GLY A 104 12.41 -4.03 -6.96
CA GLY A 104 12.03 -2.99 -7.92
C GLY A 104 10.89 -3.38 -8.86
N PHE A 105 10.53 -2.46 -9.69
CA PHE A 105 9.48 -2.63 -10.70
C PHE A 105 9.79 -1.86 -11.99
#